data_ce074c4cbfe30ff631b5ed0a663a9b7a
#
_entry.id   ce074c4cbfe30ff631b5ed0a663a9b7a
#
_cell.length_a   1.000
_cell.length_b   1.000
_cell.length_c   1.000
_cell.angle_alpha   90.00
_cell.angle_beta   90.00
_cell.angle_gamma   90.00
#
_symmetry.space_group_name_H-M   'P 1'
#
loop_
_entity.id
_entity.type
_entity.pdbx_description
1 polymer ?
#
loop_
_entity_poly.entity_id
_entity_poly.type
_entity_poly.pdbx_seq_one_letter_code
_entity_poly.pdbx_strand_id
1 'polypeptide(L)'
;MQALQRPERARCDRLKNEEEIRLKRRKRLWEKRRSRVNGVGLFAAGPIRPGTSIIEFKGRIIPWDTGAIMLLRGAKHVIRYDANHDLDARPQWSAAGHVNHGCYPNCAIKKKRDGLWLTSIRSINQGEELLIDYAFDLGEEFELCRCGHPRCRGLMLRKKDWPKLRRIMSKISK
;
A
#
# COMPACT_ATOMS: atom_id res chain seq x y z
N MET A 1 -23.72 -22.79 -43.29
CA MET A 1 -23.14 -22.26 -42.02
C MET A 1 -24.01 -22.72 -40.88
N GLN A 2 -23.61 -23.79 -40.17
CA GLN A 2 -24.39 -24.28 -39.00
C GLN A 2 -24.17 -23.34 -37.81
N ALA A 3 -25.26 -22.79 -37.29
CA ALA A 3 -25.19 -21.99 -36.07
C ALA A 3 -24.86 -22.90 -34.88
N LEU A 4 -23.78 -22.60 -34.17
CA LEU A 4 -23.38 -23.30 -32.94
C LEU A 4 -24.57 -23.42 -31.99
N GLN A 5 -24.77 -24.63 -31.43
CA GLN A 5 -25.86 -24.91 -30.50
C GLN A 5 -25.69 -24.12 -29.18
N ARG A 6 -26.79 -23.74 -28.48
CA ARG A 6 -26.77 -22.93 -27.24
C ARG A 6 -25.75 -23.34 -26.19
N PRO A 7 -25.49 -24.63 -25.87
CA PRO A 7 -24.51 -25.05 -24.89
C PRO A 7 -23.06 -24.79 -25.33
N GLU A 8 -22.75 -24.87 -26.63
CA GLU A 8 -21.40 -24.60 -27.17
C GLU A 8 -21.04 -23.10 -27.14
N ARG A 9 -22.03 -22.21 -27.39
CA ARG A 9 -21.86 -20.77 -27.24
C ARG A 9 -21.54 -20.40 -25.80
N ALA A 10 -22.28 -20.90 -24.82
CA ALA A 10 -22.09 -20.64 -23.40
C ALA A 10 -20.69 -21.14 -22.91
N ARG A 11 -20.22 -22.27 -23.42
CA ARG A 11 -18.87 -22.81 -23.14
C ARG A 11 -17.77 -21.92 -23.73
N CYS A 12 -17.95 -21.45 -24.96
CA CYS A 12 -17.01 -20.57 -25.65
C CYS A 12 -16.89 -19.21 -24.93
N ASP A 13 -18.03 -18.63 -24.50
CA ASP A 13 -18.05 -17.36 -23.78
C ASP A 13 -17.41 -17.49 -22.39
N ARG A 14 -17.59 -18.62 -21.71
CA ARG A 14 -16.90 -18.91 -20.43
C ARG A 14 -15.39 -18.97 -20.61
N LEU A 15 -14.90 -19.70 -21.62
CA LEU A 15 -13.47 -19.84 -21.90
C LEU A 15 -12.83 -18.50 -22.29
N LYS A 16 -13.52 -17.67 -23.09
CA LYS A 16 -13.05 -16.31 -23.41
C LYS A 16 -12.96 -15.44 -22.18
N ASN A 17 -13.95 -15.50 -21.28
CA ASN A 17 -13.96 -14.73 -20.03
C ASN A 17 -12.84 -15.20 -19.09
N GLU A 18 -12.60 -16.50 -18.97
CA GLU A 18 -11.51 -17.06 -18.16
C GLU A 18 -10.12 -16.65 -18.72
N GLU A 19 -9.96 -16.64 -20.03
CA GLU A 19 -8.74 -16.20 -20.70
C GLU A 19 -8.51 -14.69 -20.53
N GLU A 20 -9.55 -13.89 -20.66
CA GLU A 20 -9.50 -12.42 -20.41
C GLU A 20 -9.15 -12.12 -18.95
N ILE A 21 -9.73 -12.86 -18.00
CA ILE A 21 -9.40 -12.76 -16.57
C ILE A 21 -7.95 -13.19 -16.33
N ARG A 22 -7.48 -14.23 -16.99
CA ARG A 22 -6.09 -14.72 -16.93
C ARG A 22 -5.11 -13.71 -17.52
N LEU A 23 -5.45 -13.06 -18.64
CA LEU A 23 -4.66 -12.00 -19.26
C LEU A 23 -4.62 -10.72 -18.40
N LYS A 24 -5.76 -10.33 -17.79
CA LYS A 24 -5.81 -9.22 -16.83
C LYS A 24 -5.00 -9.52 -15.57
N ARG A 25 -4.99 -10.78 -15.09
CA ARG A 25 -4.12 -11.23 -13.99
C ARG A 25 -2.63 -11.19 -14.37
N ARG A 26 -2.24 -11.57 -15.58
CA ARG A 26 -0.85 -11.49 -16.06
C ARG A 26 -0.30 -10.05 -16.15
N LYS A 27 -1.18 -9.04 -16.32
CA LYS A 27 -0.80 -7.61 -16.31
C LYS A 27 -0.71 -7.01 -14.90
N ARG A 28 -1.19 -7.72 -13.87
CA ARG A 28 -1.19 -7.21 -12.51
C ARG A 28 0.15 -7.49 -11.86
N LEU A 29 0.84 -6.43 -11.40
CA LEU A 29 2.16 -6.51 -10.77
C LEU A 29 2.12 -6.98 -9.31
N TRP A 30 0.95 -7.15 -8.74
CA TRP A 30 0.74 -7.50 -7.34
C TRP A 30 -0.36 -8.54 -7.15
N GLU A 31 -0.30 -9.24 -6.06
CA GLU A 31 -1.34 -10.14 -5.56
C GLU A 31 -1.59 -9.89 -4.07
N LYS A 32 -2.79 -10.21 -3.60
CA LYS A 32 -3.21 -10.03 -2.22
C LYS A 32 -3.07 -11.34 -1.48
N ARG A 33 -2.36 -11.34 -0.34
CA ARG A 33 -2.14 -12.51 0.50
C ARG A 33 -2.19 -12.14 1.98
N ARG A 34 -2.26 -13.15 2.85
CA ARG A 34 -2.04 -12.97 4.29
C ARG A 34 -0.61 -12.49 4.54
N SER A 35 -0.47 -11.45 5.35
CA SER A 35 0.83 -10.86 5.71
C SER A 35 1.27 -11.32 7.10
N ARG A 36 2.59 -11.46 7.28
CA ARG A 36 3.21 -11.64 8.60
C ARG A 36 3.36 -10.32 9.35
N VAL A 37 3.32 -9.19 8.64
CA VAL A 37 3.42 -7.84 9.22
C VAL A 37 2.10 -7.48 9.89
N ASN A 38 1.02 -7.46 9.12
CA ASN A 38 -0.33 -7.18 9.63
C ASN A 38 -1.40 -7.70 8.67
N GLY A 39 -2.30 -8.56 9.16
CA GLY A 39 -3.52 -9.01 8.48
C GLY A 39 -3.30 -9.44 7.03
N VAL A 40 -3.59 -8.56 6.10
CA VAL A 40 -3.46 -8.75 4.64
C VAL A 40 -2.43 -7.79 4.08
N GLY A 41 -1.62 -8.25 3.13
CA GLY A 41 -0.63 -7.45 2.40
C GLY A 41 -0.71 -7.61 0.89
N LEU A 42 0.00 -6.75 0.18
CA LEU A 42 0.25 -6.88 -1.26
C LEU A 42 1.64 -7.44 -1.49
N PHE A 43 1.74 -8.39 -2.41
CA PHE A 43 2.98 -9.09 -2.75
C PHE A 43 3.26 -8.96 -4.24
N ALA A 44 4.52 -8.88 -4.62
CA ALA A 44 4.91 -8.82 -6.01
C ALA A 44 4.52 -10.11 -6.76
N ALA A 45 3.70 -10.00 -7.81
CA ALA A 45 3.27 -11.14 -8.63
C ALA A 45 4.36 -11.61 -9.61
N GLY A 46 5.38 -10.81 -9.83
CA GLY A 46 6.58 -11.07 -10.62
C GLY A 46 7.66 -10.05 -10.27
N PRO A 47 8.86 -10.13 -10.90
CA PRO A 47 9.92 -9.16 -10.68
C PRO A 47 9.48 -7.74 -11.07
N ILE A 48 9.79 -6.75 -10.22
CA ILE A 48 9.44 -5.34 -10.45
C ILE A 48 10.72 -4.50 -10.48
N ARG A 49 10.89 -3.70 -11.54
CA ARG A 49 12.03 -2.79 -11.68
C ARG A 49 11.86 -1.53 -10.83
N PRO A 50 12.95 -0.87 -10.39
CA PRO A 50 12.88 0.41 -9.72
C PRO A 50 12.10 1.45 -10.54
N GLY A 51 11.36 2.33 -9.86
CA GLY A 51 10.59 3.40 -10.51
C GLY A 51 9.26 2.96 -11.13
N THR A 52 8.90 1.66 -11.05
CA THR A 52 7.64 1.15 -11.59
C THR A 52 6.46 1.58 -10.74
N SER A 53 5.43 2.18 -11.37
CA SER A 53 4.13 2.42 -10.72
C SER A 53 3.34 1.12 -10.67
N ILE A 54 3.03 0.66 -9.47
CA ILE A 54 2.48 -0.69 -9.21
C ILE A 54 0.96 -0.65 -9.12
N ILE A 55 0.43 0.26 -8.29
CA ILE A 55 -1.01 0.41 -8.04
C ILE A 55 -1.30 1.84 -7.60
N GLU A 56 -2.44 2.36 -8.01
CA GLU A 56 -2.95 3.65 -7.58
C GLU A 56 -3.71 3.54 -6.26
N PHE A 57 -3.46 4.49 -5.36
CA PHE A 57 -4.30 4.71 -4.18
C PHE A 57 -5.55 5.48 -4.60
N LYS A 58 -6.66 4.78 -4.73
CA LYS A 58 -7.96 5.38 -5.02
C LYS A 58 -8.72 5.66 -3.74
N GLY A 59 -9.52 6.71 -3.74
CA GLY A 59 -10.29 7.08 -2.58
C GLY A 59 -11.02 8.39 -2.78
N ARG A 60 -11.40 9.02 -1.69
CA ARG A 60 -12.03 10.33 -1.67
C ARG A 60 -11.00 11.39 -1.28
N ILE A 61 -10.84 12.40 -2.12
CA ILE A 61 -10.07 13.60 -1.75
C ILE A 61 -10.93 14.40 -0.77
N ILE A 62 -10.36 14.73 0.38
CA ILE A 62 -11.00 15.44 1.49
C ILE A 62 -10.12 16.61 1.92
N PRO A 63 -10.69 17.69 2.48
CA PRO A 63 -9.92 18.76 3.10
C PRO A 63 -8.99 18.21 4.20
N TRP A 64 -7.80 18.82 4.37
CA TRP A 64 -6.80 18.34 5.33
C TRP A 64 -7.27 18.35 6.78
N ASP A 65 -8.11 19.32 7.18
CA ASP A 65 -8.72 19.40 8.51
C ASP A 65 -9.67 18.22 8.76
N THR A 66 -10.46 17.84 7.76
CA THR A 66 -11.30 16.63 7.80
C THR A 66 -10.44 15.39 7.96
N GLY A 67 -9.34 15.30 7.21
CA GLY A 67 -8.36 14.20 7.33
C GLY A 67 -7.75 14.13 8.73
N ALA A 68 -7.37 15.27 9.30
CA ALA A 68 -6.84 15.36 10.66
C ALA A 68 -7.86 14.89 11.71
N ILE A 69 -9.13 15.30 11.61
CA ILE A 69 -10.20 14.82 12.49
C ILE A 69 -10.40 13.30 12.36
N MET A 70 -10.34 12.77 11.14
CA MET A 70 -10.43 11.32 10.91
C MET A 70 -9.28 10.57 11.58
N LEU A 71 -8.04 11.06 11.47
CA LEU A 71 -6.86 10.47 12.13
C LEU A 71 -7.01 10.50 13.66
N LEU A 72 -7.45 11.62 14.26
CA LEU A 72 -7.73 11.73 15.69
C LEU A 72 -8.81 10.76 16.16
N ARG A 73 -9.72 10.34 15.28
CA ARG A 73 -10.73 9.30 15.53
C ARG A 73 -10.26 7.89 15.22
N GLY A 74 -8.96 7.69 14.97
CA GLY A 74 -8.36 6.37 14.73
C GLY A 74 -8.43 5.86 13.28
N ALA A 75 -8.74 6.73 12.31
CA ALA A 75 -8.68 6.32 10.90
C ALA A 75 -7.23 6.04 10.48
N LYS A 76 -7.00 4.91 9.76
CA LYS A 76 -5.65 4.43 9.44
C LYS A 76 -5.23 4.59 7.97
N HIS A 77 -6.11 5.09 7.12
CA HIS A 77 -5.89 5.13 5.66
C HIS A 77 -6.04 6.54 5.10
N VAL A 78 -5.64 7.54 5.87
CA VAL A 78 -5.59 8.93 5.43
C VAL A 78 -4.18 9.25 4.98
N ILE A 79 -4.02 9.66 3.73
CA ILE A 79 -2.72 9.90 3.10
C ILE A 79 -2.68 11.35 2.62
N ARG A 80 -1.61 12.09 2.93
CA ARG A 80 -1.42 13.45 2.40
C ARG A 80 -1.45 13.44 0.87
N TYR A 81 -2.41 14.18 0.28
CA TYR A 81 -2.58 14.28 -1.16
C TYR A 81 -1.87 15.51 -1.76
N ASP A 82 -2.04 16.67 -1.13
CA ASP A 82 -1.33 17.93 -1.43
C ASP A 82 -1.32 18.84 -0.19
N ALA A 83 -1.01 20.14 -0.37
CA ALA A 83 -0.91 21.09 0.74
C ALA A 83 -2.23 21.26 1.51
N ASN A 84 -3.37 21.11 0.83
CA ASN A 84 -4.69 21.45 1.36
C ASN A 84 -5.63 20.23 1.49
N HIS A 85 -5.22 19.08 0.95
CA HIS A 85 -6.08 17.90 0.87
C HIS A 85 -5.37 16.63 1.33
N ASP A 86 -6.17 15.71 1.86
CA ASP A 86 -5.82 14.33 2.13
C ASP A 86 -6.64 13.39 1.22
N LEU A 87 -6.16 12.16 1.07
CA LEU A 87 -6.87 11.08 0.42
C LEU A 87 -7.34 10.08 1.48
N ASP A 88 -8.64 9.89 1.63
CA ASP A 88 -9.23 8.75 2.34
C ASP A 88 -9.09 7.51 1.44
N ALA A 89 -8.03 6.74 1.67
CA ALA A 89 -7.60 5.61 0.83
C ALA A 89 -7.97 4.25 1.43
N ARG A 90 -9.11 4.14 2.13
CA ARG A 90 -9.55 2.88 2.75
C ARG A 90 -9.58 1.72 1.74
N PRO A 91 -9.32 0.45 2.18
CA PRO A 91 -9.21 -0.71 1.31
C PRO A 91 -10.42 -1.00 0.41
N GLN A 92 -11.59 -0.50 0.78
CA GLN A 92 -12.81 -0.61 -0.05
C GLN A 92 -12.72 0.15 -1.38
N TRP A 93 -11.85 1.18 -1.47
CA TRP A 93 -11.66 1.99 -2.68
C TRP A 93 -10.57 1.42 -3.57
N SER A 94 -9.52 0.86 -2.97
CA SER A 94 -8.38 0.31 -3.71
C SER A 94 -7.64 -0.73 -2.87
N ALA A 95 -7.16 -1.79 -3.52
CA ALA A 95 -6.29 -2.76 -2.86
C ALA A 95 -4.99 -2.12 -2.32
N ALA A 96 -4.57 -0.94 -2.79
CA ALA A 96 -3.44 -0.19 -2.26
C ALA A 96 -3.56 0.11 -0.75
N GLY A 97 -4.79 0.22 -0.23
CA GLY A 97 -5.03 0.36 1.22
C GLY A 97 -4.57 -0.84 2.07
N HIS A 98 -4.19 -1.97 1.46
CA HIS A 98 -3.58 -3.11 2.15
C HIS A 98 -2.05 -3.11 2.13
N VAL A 99 -1.40 -2.04 1.66
CA VAL A 99 0.07 -1.93 1.70
C VAL A 99 0.51 -1.72 3.13
N ASN A 100 1.32 -2.63 3.66
CA ASN A 100 1.80 -2.61 5.03
C ASN A 100 3.04 -1.72 5.21
N HIS A 101 3.31 -1.37 6.48
CA HIS A 101 4.53 -0.67 6.85
C HIS A 101 5.76 -1.58 6.85
N GLY A 102 6.90 -1.04 6.42
CA GLY A 102 8.22 -1.63 6.63
C GLY A 102 9.27 -0.57 6.93
N CYS A 103 10.10 -0.80 7.95
CA CYS A 103 11.21 0.09 8.30
C CYS A 103 12.28 0.19 7.21
N TYR A 104 12.34 -0.80 6.33
CA TYR A 104 13.20 -0.88 5.15
C TYR A 104 12.32 -1.15 3.92
N PRO A 105 11.58 -0.13 3.46
CA PRO A 105 10.58 -0.29 2.41
C PRO A 105 11.22 -0.60 1.06
N ASN A 106 10.45 -1.24 0.19
CA ASN A 106 10.77 -1.43 -1.22
C ASN A 106 9.92 -0.55 -2.14
N CYS A 107 8.93 0.14 -1.57
CA CYS A 107 8.06 1.06 -2.27
C CYS A 107 7.95 2.40 -1.55
N ALA A 108 7.48 3.41 -2.26
CA ALA A 108 7.08 4.71 -1.73
C ALA A 108 5.80 5.18 -2.42
N ILE A 109 5.04 6.03 -1.74
CA ILE A 109 3.92 6.73 -2.35
C ILE A 109 4.49 7.91 -3.13
N LYS A 110 4.15 8.00 -4.43
CA LYS A 110 4.55 9.12 -5.28
C LYS A 110 3.33 9.75 -5.95
N LYS A 111 3.24 11.08 -5.90
CA LYS A 111 2.24 11.82 -6.66
C LYS A 111 2.64 11.83 -8.14
N LYS A 112 1.71 11.46 -9.02
CA LYS A 112 1.85 11.50 -10.47
C LYS A 112 0.58 12.09 -11.07
N ARG A 113 0.73 13.13 -11.91
CA ARG A 113 -0.43 13.85 -12.49
C ARG A 113 -1.50 14.09 -11.42
N ASP A 114 -2.55 13.32 -11.47
CA ASP A 114 -3.80 13.49 -10.69
C ASP A 114 -3.98 12.41 -9.60
N GLY A 115 -2.97 11.56 -9.34
CA GLY A 115 -3.11 10.44 -8.41
C GLY A 115 -1.88 10.16 -7.55
N LEU A 116 -2.10 9.40 -6.48
CA LEU A 116 -1.05 8.85 -5.63
C LEU A 116 -0.79 7.40 -6.04
N TRP A 117 0.45 7.06 -6.29
CA TRP A 117 0.86 5.75 -6.77
C TRP A 117 1.85 5.08 -5.82
N LEU A 118 1.59 3.81 -5.53
CA LEU A 118 2.63 2.93 -4.99
C LEU A 118 3.68 2.73 -6.07
N THR A 119 4.91 3.16 -5.79
CA THR A 119 6.02 3.10 -6.75
C THR A 119 7.19 2.38 -6.10
N SER A 120 7.79 1.43 -6.82
CA SER A 120 9.00 0.74 -6.36
C SER A 120 10.18 1.72 -6.27
N ILE A 121 10.97 1.61 -5.19
CA ILE A 121 12.19 2.42 -4.97
C ILE A 121 13.47 1.60 -5.16
N ARG A 122 13.36 0.29 -5.27
CA ARG A 122 14.42 -0.65 -5.62
C ARG A 122 13.85 -1.80 -6.47
N SER A 123 14.71 -2.68 -6.94
CA SER A 123 14.26 -3.97 -7.51
C SER A 123 13.52 -4.79 -6.45
N ILE A 124 12.42 -5.42 -6.85
CA ILE A 124 11.58 -6.26 -5.99
C ILE A 124 11.46 -7.62 -6.66
N ASN A 125 11.77 -8.69 -5.94
CA ASN A 125 11.63 -10.04 -6.45
C ASN A 125 10.18 -10.52 -6.36
N GLN A 126 9.82 -11.50 -7.19
CA GLN A 126 8.53 -12.17 -7.08
C GLN A 126 8.33 -12.71 -5.66
N GLY A 127 7.15 -12.52 -5.10
CA GLY A 127 6.78 -12.98 -3.77
C GLY A 127 7.24 -12.08 -2.62
N GLU A 128 8.03 -11.03 -2.85
CA GLU A 128 8.31 -10.02 -1.82
C GLU A 128 7.04 -9.23 -1.48
N GLU A 129 6.81 -8.97 -0.19
CA GLU A 129 5.74 -8.06 0.24
C GLU A 129 6.08 -6.61 -0.15
N LEU A 130 5.09 -5.89 -0.67
CA LEU A 130 5.20 -4.47 -1.02
C LEU A 130 5.01 -3.64 0.25
N LEU A 131 6.06 -2.96 0.68
CA LEU A 131 6.09 -2.24 1.95
C LEU A 131 6.45 -0.77 1.72
N ILE A 132 5.81 0.11 2.49
CA ILE A 132 6.14 1.55 2.56
C ILE A 132 6.53 1.94 3.98
N ASP A 133 7.26 3.04 4.16
CA ASP A 133 7.39 3.68 5.47
C ASP A 133 6.15 4.54 5.71
N TYR A 134 5.37 4.25 6.75
CA TYR A 134 4.20 5.06 7.13
C TYR A 134 4.62 6.45 7.62
N ALA A 135 5.83 6.55 8.17
CA ALA A 135 6.50 7.81 8.50
C ALA A 135 5.62 8.73 9.38
N PHE A 136 4.99 8.19 10.43
CA PHE A 136 4.21 8.97 11.38
C PHE A 136 5.04 10.07 12.04
N ASP A 137 4.40 11.18 12.38
CA ASP A 137 5.02 12.31 13.04
C ASP A 137 5.25 12.04 14.54
N LEU A 138 6.27 12.69 15.10
CA LEU A 138 6.49 12.68 16.54
C LEU A 138 5.40 13.52 17.21
N GLY A 139 4.46 12.89 17.89
CA GLY A 139 3.29 13.52 18.50
C GLY A 139 1.98 12.86 18.09
N GLU A 140 2.00 12.03 17.04
CA GLU A 140 0.93 11.07 16.74
C GLU A 140 1.05 9.86 17.67
N GLU A 141 -0.01 9.06 17.79
CA GLU A 141 0.05 7.82 18.56
C GLU A 141 1.15 6.90 18.03
N PHE A 142 2.05 6.48 18.90
CA PHE A 142 3.15 5.60 18.54
C PHE A 142 2.63 4.18 18.27
N GLU A 143 2.62 3.75 17.02
CA GLU A 143 2.35 2.36 16.69
C GLU A 143 3.64 1.54 16.68
N LEU A 144 3.60 0.38 17.38
CA LEU A 144 4.70 -0.58 17.39
C LEU A 144 4.85 -1.20 16.00
N CYS A 145 6.08 -1.21 15.51
CA CYS A 145 6.40 -1.84 14.24
C CYS A 145 6.65 -3.34 14.41
N ARG A 146 5.95 -4.15 13.63
CA ARG A 146 6.09 -5.61 13.56
C ARG A 146 6.57 -6.10 12.19
N CYS A 147 7.34 -5.27 11.45
CA CYS A 147 7.75 -5.60 10.07
C CYS A 147 8.73 -6.78 9.95
N GLY A 148 9.26 -7.31 11.06
CA GLY A 148 10.15 -8.48 11.07
C GLY A 148 11.54 -8.26 10.49
N HIS A 149 11.91 -7.04 10.07
CA HIS A 149 13.23 -6.76 9.53
C HIS A 149 14.29 -6.81 10.64
N PRO A 150 15.49 -7.43 10.44
CA PRO A 150 16.53 -7.52 11.47
C PRO A 150 16.96 -6.19 12.08
N ARG A 151 16.88 -5.09 11.31
CA ARG A 151 17.13 -3.71 11.76
C ARG A 151 15.84 -2.92 11.93
N CYS A 152 14.77 -3.60 12.38
CA CYS A 152 13.49 -2.92 12.65
C CYS A 152 13.68 -1.80 13.66
N ARG A 153 13.06 -0.66 13.41
CA ARG A 153 13.15 0.52 14.30
C ARG A 153 12.28 0.40 15.57
N GLY A 154 11.39 -0.59 15.63
CA GLY A 154 10.47 -0.81 16.74
C GLY A 154 9.21 0.07 16.70
N LEU A 155 9.26 1.25 16.09
CA LEU A 155 8.15 2.20 15.95
C LEU A 155 8.00 2.66 14.49
N MET A 156 6.79 3.02 14.08
CA MET A 156 6.47 3.49 12.72
C MET A 156 6.74 5.00 12.56
N LEU A 157 7.71 5.53 13.29
CA LEU A 157 8.08 6.94 13.27
C LEU A 157 8.95 7.28 12.05
N ARG A 158 8.74 8.45 11.45
CA ARG A 158 9.59 8.91 10.34
C ARG A 158 11.04 9.11 10.76
N LYS A 159 11.94 8.77 9.84
CA LYS A 159 13.38 8.69 10.10
C LYS A 159 13.99 9.97 10.70
N LYS A 160 13.52 11.14 10.29
CA LYS A 160 14.05 12.43 10.77
C LYS A 160 13.76 12.73 12.25
N ASP A 161 12.73 12.11 12.84
CA ASP A 161 12.33 12.35 14.23
C ASP A 161 12.98 11.42 15.24
N TRP A 162 13.67 10.37 14.80
CA TRP A 162 14.38 9.43 15.66
C TRP A 162 15.40 10.06 16.59
N PRO A 163 16.25 11.01 16.16
CA PRO A 163 17.20 11.68 17.07
C PRO A 163 16.48 12.42 18.19
N LYS A 164 15.34 13.05 17.89
CA LYS A 164 14.52 13.77 18.88
C LYS A 164 13.91 12.81 19.91
N LEU A 165 13.34 11.69 19.46
CA LEU A 165 12.78 10.65 20.33
C LEU A 165 13.86 10.09 21.28
N ARG A 166 15.04 9.71 20.77
CA ARG A 166 16.15 9.20 21.62
C ARG A 166 16.55 10.20 22.71
N ARG A 167 16.61 11.50 22.38
CA ARG A 167 16.89 12.56 23.35
C ARG A 167 15.82 12.67 24.44
N ILE A 168 14.54 12.51 24.07
CA ILE A 168 13.44 12.49 25.04
C ILE A 168 13.57 11.27 25.96
N MET A 169 13.75 10.07 25.40
CA MET A 169 13.87 8.82 26.14
C MET A 169 15.06 8.85 27.12
N SER A 170 16.21 9.39 26.71
CA SER A 170 17.40 9.49 27.57
C SER A 170 17.22 10.44 28.77
N LYS A 171 16.24 11.37 28.73
CA LYS A 171 15.90 12.24 29.86
C LYS A 171 14.93 11.59 30.85
N ILE A 172 14.12 10.65 30.38
CA ILE A 172 13.13 9.93 31.20
C ILE A 172 13.80 8.77 31.96
N SER A 173 14.91 8.23 31.40
CA SER A 173 15.66 7.10 32.00
C SER A 173 16.68 7.53 33.06
N LYS A 174 16.72 8.81 33.42
CA LYS A 174 17.52 9.38 34.52
C LYS A 174 16.60 9.72 35.69
#